data_297cf6e890aceb13f56e46742aa738e7
#
_entry.id   297cf6e890aceb13f56e46742aa738e7
#
_cell.length_a   1.000
_cell.length_b   1.000
_cell.length_c   1.000
_cell.angle_alpha   90.00
_cell.angle_beta   90.00
_cell.angle_gamma   90.00
#
_symmetry.space_group_name_H-M   'P 1'
#
loop_
_entity.id
_entity.type
_entity.pdbx_description
1 polymer ?
#
loop_
_entity_poly.entity_id
_entity_poly.type
_entity_poly.pdbx_seq_one_letter_code
_entity_poly.pdbx_strand_id
1 'polypeptide(L)'
;MSDTTPKKPLLSVPVKAFQRAAPPPRPAVAAVAPVPSPAAARVATRSRAPIPMGQTNTAAIGANGTLRLNKRMAELGLASRREADDWIGKGWVKVDGRVAEMGMQVAPDVKIEIDKLAKGQQANLVTVLINKPLGLVSGQAEDGHEPAITLVQPHNRWTEDNARFFFHGSQLKSLVPAGRLDIDSTGLLVLTQDGRVARQLIGEDAVMEKEYLVRVVYTGVLNTAAATSAAATYGGKIQQLSRIDDDDPISADVQSVFPPEKLQLLRHGLSLDGQALKHAKVEWQNPEQLRFVLHEGKKRQIRRMCEQVGLKVVGLKRVRIGNVMLGNLPVGQWRYLAPHERF
;
A
#
# COMPACT_ATOMS: atom_id res chain seq x y z
N MET A 1 2.17 66.11 35.23
CA MET A 1 1.07 65.33 35.81
C MET A 1 1.28 63.90 35.37
N SER A 2 1.86 63.11 36.26
CA SER A 2 2.32 61.72 36.02
C SER A 2 1.22 60.76 36.50
N ASP A 3 0.72 59.96 35.61
CA ASP A 3 -0.33 58.97 35.94
C ASP A 3 0.37 57.58 36.06
N THR A 4 0.40 57.12 37.33
CA THR A 4 1.05 55.86 37.70
C THR A 4 -0.03 54.82 38.05
N THR A 5 -0.33 53.92 37.13
CA THR A 5 -1.27 52.82 37.38
C THR A 5 -0.50 51.61 37.98
N PRO A 6 -0.94 51.00 39.08
CA PRO A 6 -0.21 49.89 39.72
C PRO A 6 -0.51 48.54 39.01
N LYS A 7 0.56 47.77 38.70
CA LYS A 7 0.53 46.38 38.24
C LYS A 7 0.03 45.43 39.34
N LYS A 8 -1.01 44.62 39.02
CA LYS A 8 -1.46 43.52 39.89
C LYS A 8 -0.43 42.37 39.87
N PRO A 9 -0.20 41.69 41.01
CA PRO A 9 0.70 40.57 41.07
C PRO A 9 0.07 39.31 40.47
N LEU A 10 0.86 38.53 39.68
CA LEU A 10 0.53 37.21 39.17
C LEU A 10 0.52 36.20 40.32
N LEU A 11 -0.64 35.54 40.50
CA LEU A 11 -0.80 34.39 41.37
C LEU A 11 -0.11 33.16 40.77
N SER A 12 0.95 32.71 41.43
CA SER A 12 1.62 31.45 41.13
C SER A 12 0.82 30.29 41.75
N VAL A 13 0.37 29.36 40.91
CA VAL A 13 -0.29 28.11 41.32
C VAL A 13 0.79 27.05 41.52
N PRO A 14 0.86 26.34 42.67
CA PRO A 14 1.86 25.31 42.89
C PRO A 14 1.52 24.06 42.07
N VAL A 15 2.49 23.62 41.25
CA VAL A 15 2.43 22.33 40.51
C VAL A 15 2.65 21.20 41.53
N LYS A 16 1.60 20.43 41.84
CA LYS A 16 1.74 19.17 42.58
C LYS A 16 2.44 18.15 41.70
N ALA A 17 3.62 17.72 42.12
CA ALA A 17 4.33 16.59 41.51
C ALA A 17 3.51 15.29 41.68
N PHE A 18 3.08 14.69 40.56
CA PHE A 18 2.52 13.35 40.58
C PHE A 18 3.64 12.32 40.79
N GLN A 19 3.71 11.73 42.00
CA GLN A 19 4.53 10.55 42.25
C GLN A 19 3.89 9.36 41.49
N ARG A 20 4.65 8.78 40.56
CA ARG A 20 4.29 7.53 39.89
C ARG A 20 4.31 6.39 40.91
N ALA A 21 3.18 5.74 41.12
CA ALA A 21 3.09 4.50 41.88
C ALA A 21 3.86 3.38 41.14
N ALA A 22 4.62 2.60 41.88
CA ALA A 22 5.35 1.44 41.38
C ALA A 22 4.37 0.36 40.89
N PRO A 23 4.70 -0.39 39.79
CA PRO A 23 3.84 -1.46 39.30
C PRO A 23 3.83 -2.64 40.29
N PRO A 24 2.72 -3.38 40.38
CA PRO A 24 2.60 -4.56 41.26
C PRO A 24 3.53 -5.68 40.82
N PRO A 25 4.00 -6.56 41.74
CA PRO A 25 4.88 -7.66 41.43
C PRO A 25 4.16 -8.70 40.56
N ARG A 26 4.86 -9.23 39.55
CA ARG A 26 4.37 -10.32 38.70
C ARG A 26 4.17 -11.60 39.54
N PRO A 27 3.10 -12.36 39.31
CA PRO A 27 2.95 -13.66 39.94
C PRO A 27 4.03 -14.63 39.43
N ALA A 28 4.57 -15.43 40.36
CA ALA A 28 5.56 -16.46 40.07
C ALA A 28 5.02 -17.51 39.10
N VAL A 29 5.72 -17.75 37.99
CA VAL A 29 5.39 -18.83 37.06
C VAL A 29 5.83 -20.15 37.69
N ALA A 30 4.86 -21.05 37.96
CA ALA A 30 5.12 -22.42 38.41
C ALA A 30 5.89 -23.18 37.31
N ALA A 31 6.95 -23.87 37.72
CA ALA A 31 7.77 -24.71 36.82
C ALA A 31 6.92 -25.87 36.28
N VAL A 32 6.73 -25.91 34.98
CA VAL A 32 6.13 -27.03 34.26
C VAL A 32 7.22 -28.09 34.01
N ALA A 33 6.96 -29.32 34.45
CA ALA A 33 7.82 -30.46 34.24
C ALA A 33 7.98 -30.80 32.72
N PRO A 34 9.14 -31.35 32.27
CA PRO A 34 9.38 -31.63 30.86
C PRO A 34 8.53 -32.82 30.37
N VAL A 35 7.82 -32.61 29.25
CA VAL A 35 7.08 -33.64 28.53
C VAL A 35 8.07 -34.47 27.70
N PRO A 36 7.98 -35.81 27.68
CA PRO A 36 8.93 -36.66 26.91
C PRO A 36 8.68 -36.50 25.40
N SER A 37 9.81 -36.41 24.68
CA SER A 37 9.87 -36.29 23.23
C SER A 37 9.40 -37.61 22.56
N PRO A 38 8.52 -37.57 21.53
CA PRO A 38 8.20 -38.77 20.77
C PRO A 38 9.32 -39.07 19.76
N ALA A 39 9.65 -40.33 19.69
CA ALA A 39 10.69 -40.94 18.88
C ALA A 39 10.55 -40.63 17.37
N ALA A 40 11.71 -40.50 16.73
CA ALA A 40 11.89 -40.22 15.33
C ALA A 40 11.14 -41.20 14.41
N ALA A 41 10.12 -40.75 13.73
CA ALA A 41 9.56 -41.40 12.56
C ALA A 41 10.39 -40.96 11.32
N ARG A 42 11.06 -41.91 10.71
CA ARG A 42 11.80 -41.75 9.43
C ARG A 42 10.80 -41.30 8.35
N VAL A 43 10.89 -40.03 7.94
CA VAL A 43 10.20 -39.54 6.75
C VAL A 43 11.06 -39.92 5.54
N ALA A 44 10.52 -40.80 4.71
CA ALA A 44 11.10 -41.13 3.41
C ALA A 44 11.06 -39.91 2.51
N THR A 45 12.21 -39.39 2.13
CA THR A 45 12.37 -38.33 1.12
C THR A 45 11.96 -38.90 -0.25
N ARG A 46 10.74 -38.61 -0.68
CA ARG A 46 10.35 -38.69 -2.09
C ARG A 46 10.98 -37.52 -2.82
N SER A 47 11.98 -37.82 -3.65
CA SER A 47 12.54 -36.86 -4.61
C SER A 47 11.45 -36.39 -5.55
N ARG A 48 11.14 -35.09 -5.48
CA ARG A 48 10.21 -34.40 -6.38
C ARG A 48 10.99 -34.05 -7.65
N ALA A 49 10.61 -34.63 -8.78
CA ALA A 49 11.12 -34.29 -10.09
C ALA A 49 10.91 -32.80 -10.40
N PRO A 50 11.79 -32.13 -11.18
CA PRO A 50 11.66 -30.74 -11.54
C PRO A 50 10.41 -30.54 -12.41
N ILE A 51 9.59 -29.57 -12.02
CA ILE A 51 8.42 -29.12 -12.78
C ILE A 51 8.94 -28.32 -13.99
N PRO A 52 8.56 -28.65 -15.23
CA PRO A 52 8.97 -27.88 -16.41
C PRO A 52 8.36 -26.47 -16.34
N MET A 53 9.21 -25.46 -16.45
CA MET A 53 8.81 -24.08 -16.71
C MET A 53 8.15 -23.97 -18.07
N GLY A 54 6.97 -23.36 -18.10
CA GLY A 54 6.32 -22.94 -19.32
C GLY A 54 4.93 -23.53 -19.53
N GLN A 55 3.99 -23.17 -18.66
CA GLN A 55 2.57 -23.22 -19.02
C GLN A 55 1.90 -21.93 -18.55
N THR A 56 1.55 -21.11 -19.52
CA THR A 56 0.58 -20.03 -19.38
C THR A 56 -0.67 -20.54 -18.65
N ASN A 57 -1.13 -19.80 -17.63
CA ASN A 57 -2.29 -20.14 -16.80
C ASN A 57 -3.61 -20.19 -17.62
N THR A 58 -3.75 -21.20 -18.44
CA THR A 58 -5.03 -21.58 -19.11
C THR A 58 -5.86 -22.57 -18.28
N ALA A 59 -5.47 -22.88 -17.05
CA ALA A 59 -6.10 -23.89 -16.20
C ALA A 59 -7.33 -23.36 -15.42
N ALA A 60 -8.23 -22.61 -16.08
CA ALA A 60 -9.42 -22.08 -15.40
C ALA A 60 -10.73 -22.32 -16.17
N ILE A 61 -10.66 -22.96 -17.33
CA ILE A 61 -11.82 -23.40 -18.08
C ILE A 61 -11.95 -24.89 -17.86
N GLY A 62 -13.08 -25.35 -17.28
CA GLY A 62 -13.35 -26.77 -17.16
C GLY A 62 -13.33 -27.45 -18.55
N ALA A 63 -13.16 -28.78 -18.59
CA ALA A 63 -13.03 -29.55 -19.82
C ALA A 63 -14.17 -29.34 -20.86
N ASN A 64 -15.25 -28.67 -20.43
CA ASN A 64 -16.45 -28.36 -21.25
C ASN A 64 -16.66 -26.86 -21.48
N GLY A 65 -15.62 -26.00 -21.37
CA GLY A 65 -15.78 -24.55 -21.56
C GLY A 65 -16.50 -23.83 -20.40
N THR A 66 -16.77 -24.52 -19.29
CA THR A 66 -17.48 -23.94 -18.13
C THR A 66 -16.53 -23.25 -17.15
N LEU A 67 -17.04 -22.23 -16.43
CA LEU A 67 -16.35 -21.47 -15.41
C LEU A 67 -17.08 -21.58 -14.07
N ARG A 68 -16.38 -21.48 -12.95
CA ARG A 68 -17.05 -21.31 -11.65
C ARG A 68 -17.88 -20.03 -11.65
N LEU A 69 -19.10 -20.09 -11.14
CA LEU A 69 -20.03 -18.95 -11.12
C LEU A 69 -19.42 -17.71 -10.45
N ASN A 70 -18.76 -17.86 -9.29
CA ASN A 70 -18.09 -16.75 -8.60
C ASN A 70 -17.00 -16.09 -9.47
N LYS A 71 -16.25 -16.89 -10.26
CA LYS A 71 -15.27 -16.38 -11.21
C LYS A 71 -15.95 -15.63 -12.35
N ARG A 72 -17.03 -16.19 -12.91
CA ARG A 72 -17.82 -15.54 -13.98
C ARG A 72 -18.41 -14.21 -13.51
N MET A 73 -18.99 -14.16 -12.30
CA MET A 73 -19.50 -12.93 -11.71
C MET A 73 -18.42 -11.87 -11.55
N ALA A 74 -17.21 -12.29 -11.15
CA ALA A 74 -16.09 -11.36 -11.01
C ALA A 74 -15.56 -10.87 -12.37
N GLU A 75 -15.54 -11.70 -13.42
CA GLU A 75 -15.18 -11.29 -14.78
C GLU A 75 -16.15 -10.27 -15.35
N LEU A 76 -17.43 -10.46 -15.09
CA LEU A 76 -18.50 -9.53 -15.49
C LEU A 76 -18.54 -8.25 -14.63
N GLY A 77 -17.68 -8.10 -13.62
CA GLY A 77 -17.67 -6.93 -12.73
C GLY A 77 -18.89 -6.83 -11.80
N LEU A 78 -19.67 -7.90 -11.67
CA LEU A 78 -20.88 -7.92 -10.83
C LEU A 78 -20.53 -7.93 -9.35
N ALA A 79 -19.51 -8.70 -8.97
CA ALA A 79 -19.03 -8.84 -7.60
C ALA A 79 -17.56 -9.29 -7.58
N SER A 80 -16.87 -9.19 -6.45
CA SER A 80 -15.63 -9.93 -6.23
C SER A 80 -15.92 -11.42 -6.04
N ARG A 81 -14.92 -12.29 -6.20
CA ARG A 81 -15.12 -13.75 -6.00
C ARG A 81 -15.64 -14.08 -4.59
N ARG A 82 -15.09 -13.43 -3.55
CA ARG A 82 -15.53 -13.64 -2.15
C ARG A 82 -16.94 -13.12 -1.91
N GLU A 83 -17.27 -11.97 -2.46
CA GLU A 83 -18.59 -11.38 -2.39
C GLU A 83 -19.62 -12.23 -3.14
N ALA A 84 -19.28 -12.75 -4.33
CA ALA A 84 -20.10 -13.67 -5.06
C ALA A 84 -20.39 -14.96 -4.28
N ASP A 85 -19.37 -15.54 -3.63
CA ASP A 85 -19.56 -16.72 -2.77
C ASP A 85 -20.51 -16.43 -1.59
N ASP A 86 -20.37 -15.26 -0.93
CA ASP A 86 -21.28 -14.83 0.13
C ASP A 86 -22.73 -14.70 -0.36
N TRP A 87 -22.93 -14.07 -1.52
CA TRP A 87 -24.26 -13.91 -2.12
C TRP A 87 -24.87 -15.22 -2.58
N ILE A 88 -24.08 -16.14 -3.14
CA ILE A 88 -24.52 -17.49 -3.53
C ILE A 88 -24.96 -18.26 -2.27
N GLY A 89 -24.14 -18.21 -1.21
CA GLY A 89 -24.47 -18.86 0.06
C GLY A 89 -25.74 -18.32 0.74
N LYS A 90 -26.08 -17.04 0.49
CA LYS A 90 -27.32 -16.40 0.97
C LYS A 90 -28.52 -16.64 0.04
N GLY A 91 -28.35 -17.31 -1.11
CA GLY A 91 -29.42 -17.53 -2.08
C GLY A 91 -29.80 -16.28 -2.89
N TRP A 92 -28.94 -15.25 -2.92
CA TRP A 92 -29.19 -13.96 -3.60
C TRP A 92 -28.80 -13.96 -5.09
N VAL A 93 -28.32 -15.08 -5.60
CA VAL A 93 -27.93 -15.24 -7.01
C VAL A 93 -28.79 -16.30 -7.66
N LYS A 94 -29.31 -15.98 -8.85
CA LYS A 94 -30.00 -16.95 -9.69
C LYS A 94 -29.27 -17.07 -11.03
N VAL A 95 -29.22 -18.29 -11.54
CA VAL A 95 -28.69 -18.63 -12.86
C VAL A 95 -29.84 -19.22 -13.66
N ASP A 96 -30.20 -18.59 -14.77
CA ASP A 96 -31.35 -19.01 -15.65
C ASP A 96 -32.64 -19.24 -14.83
N GLY A 97 -32.90 -18.33 -13.86
CA GLY A 97 -34.09 -18.36 -13.00
C GLY A 97 -34.01 -19.32 -11.81
N ARG A 98 -32.99 -20.18 -11.70
CA ARG A 98 -32.78 -21.11 -10.55
C ARG A 98 -31.82 -20.54 -9.56
N VAL A 99 -32.06 -20.73 -8.25
CA VAL A 99 -31.13 -20.32 -7.20
C VAL A 99 -29.80 -21.04 -7.39
N ALA A 100 -28.72 -20.28 -7.36
CA ALA A 100 -27.37 -20.79 -7.55
C ALA A 100 -26.87 -21.52 -6.29
N GLU A 101 -26.04 -22.54 -6.50
CA GLU A 101 -25.39 -23.32 -5.43
C GLU A 101 -23.90 -23.02 -5.36
N MET A 102 -23.30 -23.21 -4.18
CA MET A 102 -21.87 -23.04 -3.97
C MET A 102 -21.06 -23.97 -4.86
N GLY A 103 -20.08 -23.42 -5.55
CA GLY A 103 -19.23 -24.18 -6.47
C GLY A 103 -19.82 -24.47 -7.86
N MET A 104 -21.04 -23.97 -8.15
CA MET A 104 -21.69 -24.13 -9.46
C MET A 104 -20.76 -23.74 -10.60
N GLN A 105 -20.76 -24.59 -11.65
CA GLN A 105 -20.10 -24.33 -12.93
C GLN A 105 -21.12 -23.81 -13.94
N VAL A 106 -20.77 -22.78 -14.68
CA VAL A 106 -21.67 -22.11 -15.61
C VAL A 106 -21.02 -21.94 -17.00
N ALA A 107 -21.83 -21.95 -18.04
CA ALA A 107 -21.40 -21.56 -19.38
C ALA A 107 -21.14 -20.03 -19.43
N PRO A 108 -20.36 -19.55 -20.41
CA PRO A 108 -20.02 -18.12 -20.51
C PRO A 108 -21.20 -17.18 -20.76
N ASP A 109 -22.27 -17.68 -21.33
CA ASP A 109 -23.46 -16.96 -21.83
C ASP A 109 -24.68 -17.03 -20.91
N VAL A 110 -24.54 -17.64 -19.70
CA VAL A 110 -25.68 -17.78 -18.78
C VAL A 110 -26.20 -16.44 -18.29
N LYS A 111 -27.50 -16.38 -18.06
CA LYS A 111 -28.15 -15.24 -17.42
C LYS A 111 -27.96 -15.28 -15.89
N ILE A 112 -27.29 -14.29 -15.35
CA ILE A 112 -27.08 -14.14 -13.89
C ILE A 112 -27.97 -13.02 -13.37
N GLU A 113 -28.83 -13.34 -12.41
CA GLU A 113 -29.70 -12.40 -11.74
C GLU A 113 -29.27 -12.25 -10.28
N ILE A 114 -29.17 -10.98 -9.82
CA ILE A 114 -28.70 -10.62 -8.48
C ILE A 114 -29.84 -9.93 -7.74
N ASP A 115 -30.09 -10.39 -6.51
CA ASP A 115 -31.10 -9.83 -5.62
C ASP A 115 -30.82 -8.36 -5.29
N LYS A 116 -31.88 -7.59 -5.02
CA LYS A 116 -31.80 -6.19 -4.60
C LYS A 116 -31.05 -6.02 -3.26
N LEU A 117 -31.14 -6.99 -2.36
CA LEU A 117 -30.42 -6.99 -1.07
C LEU A 117 -28.91 -7.02 -1.30
N ALA A 118 -28.42 -7.84 -2.22
CA ALA A 118 -27.00 -7.89 -2.60
C ALA A 118 -26.51 -6.54 -3.14
N LYS A 119 -27.30 -5.93 -4.04
CA LYS A 119 -26.98 -4.59 -4.60
C LYS A 119 -26.98 -3.51 -3.52
N GLY A 120 -27.93 -3.56 -2.60
CA GLY A 120 -28.01 -2.64 -1.46
C GLY A 120 -26.79 -2.79 -0.51
N GLN A 121 -26.37 -4.03 -0.22
CA GLN A 121 -25.15 -4.28 0.55
C GLN A 121 -23.91 -3.72 -0.15
N GLN A 122 -23.78 -3.94 -1.45
CA GLN A 122 -22.66 -3.45 -2.25
C GLN A 122 -22.58 -1.91 -2.33
N ALA A 123 -23.72 -1.23 -2.38
CA ALA A 123 -23.79 0.23 -2.41
C ALA A 123 -23.26 0.90 -1.12
N ASN A 124 -23.23 0.15 -0.02
CA ASN A 124 -22.74 0.61 1.28
C ASN A 124 -21.22 0.34 1.50
N LEU A 125 -20.55 -0.33 0.54
CA LEU A 125 -19.12 -0.58 0.64
C LEU A 125 -18.34 0.73 0.48
N VAL A 126 -17.35 0.92 1.33
CA VAL A 126 -16.52 2.12 1.32
C VAL A 126 -15.13 1.86 0.76
N THR A 127 -14.58 2.87 0.11
CA THR A 127 -13.18 2.97 -0.27
C THR A 127 -12.58 4.19 0.40
N VAL A 128 -11.42 4.03 1.03
CA VAL A 128 -10.72 5.04 1.81
C VAL A 128 -9.36 5.30 1.18
N LEU A 129 -8.99 6.55 1.09
CA LEU A 129 -7.70 7.06 0.64
C LEU A 129 -6.93 7.56 1.86
N ILE A 130 -5.70 7.11 2.02
CA ILE A 130 -4.81 7.52 3.13
C ILE A 130 -3.56 8.15 2.53
N ASN A 131 -3.11 9.27 3.11
CA ASN A 131 -1.74 9.72 2.90
C ASN A 131 -0.85 9.02 3.94
N LYS A 132 -0.35 7.84 3.57
CA LYS A 132 0.44 6.99 4.46
C LYS A 132 1.76 7.65 4.85
N PRO A 133 2.06 7.85 6.12
CA PRO A 133 3.39 8.29 6.60
C PRO A 133 4.43 7.15 6.49
N LEU A 134 5.68 7.46 6.78
CA LEU A 134 6.74 6.47 7.01
C LEU A 134 6.43 5.59 8.23
N GLY A 135 7.01 4.40 8.29
CA GLY A 135 6.99 3.54 9.48
C GLY A 135 5.76 2.63 9.62
N LEU A 136 4.70 2.83 8.81
CA LEU A 136 3.52 1.96 8.81
C LEU A 136 3.58 0.94 7.67
N VAL A 137 3.15 -0.28 7.93
CA VAL A 137 2.94 -1.29 6.89
C VAL A 137 1.58 -1.11 6.22
N SER A 138 1.47 -1.47 4.94
CA SER A 138 0.20 -1.32 4.20
C SER A 138 -0.86 -2.34 4.61
N GLY A 139 -0.43 -3.54 5.05
CA GLY A 139 -1.32 -4.67 5.35
C GLY A 139 -1.39 -4.99 6.84
N GLN A 140 -1.24 -6.28 7.17
CA GLN A 140 -1.21 -6.74 8.55
C GLN A 140 0.08 -6.28 9.24
N ALA A 141 0.05 -6.16 10.57
CA ALA A 141 1.23 -5.85 11.36
C ALA A 141 2.37 -6.83 11.05
N GLU A 142 3.55 -6.33 10.81
CA GLU A 142 4.73 -7.10 10.41
C GLU A 142 5.96 -6.48 11.09
N ASP A 143 6.84 -7.29 11.65
CA ASP A 143 8.11 -6.87 12.28
C ASP A 143 7.97 -5.73 13.32
N GLY A 144 6.89 -5.72 14.10
CA GLY A 144 6.62 -4.70 15.12
C GLY A 144 6.10 -3.38 14.57
N HIS A 145 5.82 -3.28 13.27
CA HIS A 145 5.23 -2.10 12.64
C HIS A 145 3.70 -2.17 12.60
N GLU A 146 3.06 -1.05 12.86
CA GLU A 146 1.61 -0.94 12.83
C GLU A 146 1.06 -0.87 11.40
N PRO A 147 -0.12 -1.43 11.14
CA PRO A 147 -0.78 -1.35 9.84
C PRO A 147 -1.40 0.03 9.60
N ALA A 148 -1.35 0.51 8.35
CA ALA A 148 -1.89 1.82 7.98
C ALA A 148 -3.40 2.00 8.26
N ILE A 149 -4.16 0.90 8.41
CA ILE A 149 -5.58 0.95 8.77
C ILE A 149 -5.81 1.59 10.15
N THR A 150 -4.81 1.59 11.05
CA THR A 150 -4.91 2.25 12.37
C THR A 150 -5.13 3.75 12.26
N LEU A 151 -4.75 4.35 11.13
CA LEU A 151 -5.02 5.77 10.84
C LEU A 151 -6.49 6.07 10.54
N VAL A 152 -7.30 5.07 10.16
CA VAL A 152 -8.71 5.26 9.80
C VAL A 152 -9.55 5.39 11.07
N GLN A 153 -9.44 6.56 11.69
CA GLN A 153 -10.14 6.95 12.91
C GLN A 153 -10.86 8.30 12.69
N PRO A 154 -11.95 8.61 13.40
CA PRO A 154 -12.69 9.86 13.23
C PRO A 154 -11.82 11.12 13.34
N HIS A 155 -10.87 11.12 14.28
CA HIS A 155 -10.01 12.27 14.54
C HIS A 155 -8.92 12.50 13.46
N ASN A 156 -8.61 11.49 12.65
CA ASN A 156 -7.67 11.59 11.53
C ASN A 156 -8.37 11.82 10.18
N ARG A 157 -9.71 11.88 10.16
CA ARG A 157 -10.42 12.17 8.93
C ARG A 157 -10.12 13.60 8.49
N TRP A 158 -9.74 13.77 7.21
CA TRP A 158 -9.48 15.09 6.63
C TRP A 158 -10.74 15.99 6.70
N THR A 159 -10.57 17.19 7.17
CA THR A 159 -11.69 18.14 7.40
C THR A 159 -12.36 18.61 6.12
N GLU A 160 -11.63 18.59 4.99
CA GLU A 160 -12.16 18.94 3.67
C GLU A 160 -12.76 17.72 2.91
N ASP A 161 -12.92 16.57 3.58
CA ASP A 161 -13.59 15.42 2.99
C ASP A 161 -15.09 15.69 2.78
N ASN A 162 -15.45 15.93 1.53
CA ASN A 162 -16.84 16.21 1.11
C ASN A 162 -17.67 14.95 0.84
N ALA A 163 -17.17 13.76 1.12
CA ALA A 163 -17.90 12.52 0.94
C ALA A 163 -19.09 12.45 1.92
N ARG A 164 -20.25 11.99 1.42
CA ARG A 164 -21.49 11.87 2.19
C ARG A 164 -21.54 10.66 3.14
N PHE A 165 -20.38 10.06 3.43
CA PHE A 165 -20.30 8.96 4.37
C PHE A 165 -20.04 9.46 5.79
N PHE A 166 -20.82 8.94 6.73
CA PHE A 166 -20.49 9.04 8.15
C PHE A 166 -19.59 7.87 8.54
N PHE A 167 -18.53 8.18 9.28
CA PHE A 167 -17.65 7.11 9.78
C PHE A 167 -18.41 6.25 10.80
N HIS A 168 -18.34 4.95 10.59
CA HIS A 168 -18.86 3.95 11.50
C HIS A 168 -17.82 2.85 11.70
N GLY A 169 -17.59 2.41 12.95
CA GLY A 169 -16.55 1.42 13.26
C GLY A 169 -16.70 0.09 12.50
N SER A 170 -17.93 -0.28 12.09
CA SER A 170 -18.16 -1.47 11.25
C SER A 170 -17.55 -1.37 9.86
N GLN A 171 -17.24 -0.15 9.36
CA GLN A 171 -16.58 0.04 8.07
C GLN A 171 -15.12 -0.45 8.07
N LEU A 172 -14.49 -0.54 9.26
CA LEU A 172 -13.14 -1.13 9.38
C LEU A 172 -13.16 -2.63 9.10
N LYS A 173 -14.31 -3.28 9.27
CA LYS A 173 -14.44 -4.70 8.98
C LYS A 173 -14.31 -4.92 7.46
N SER A 174 -13.39 -5.80 7.08
CA SER A 174 -13.10 -6.12 5.68
C SER A 174 -12.53 -4.96 4.84
N LEU A 175 -12.12 -3.85 5.47
CA LEU A 175 -11.39 -2.79 4.81
C LEU A 175 -9.92 -3.21 4.65
N VAL A 176 -9.51 -3.50 3.42
CA VAL A 176 -8.19 -4.06 3.12
C VAL A 176 -7.46 -3.21 2.07
N PRO A 177 -6.10 -3.20 2.08
CA PRO A 177 -5.35 -2.44 1.08
C PRO A 177 -5.52 -3.03 -0.33
N ALA A 178 -5.86 -2.16 -1.28
CA ALA A 178 -5.87 -2.44 -2.71
C ALA A 178 -4.51 -2.04 -3.32
N GLY A 179 -3.50 -2.80 -3.00
CA GLY A 179 -2.10 -2.55 -3.32
C GLY A 179 -1.28 -2.19 -2.08
N ARG A 180 0.03 -2.13 -2.26
CA ARG A 180 0.95 -1.89 -1.15
C ARG A 180 1.81 -0.65 -1.42
N LEU A 181 2.24 -0.01 -0.35
CA LEU A 181 3.39 0.86 -0.26
C LEU A 181 4.36 0.23 0.74
N ASP A 182 5.65 0.33 0.46
CA ASP A 182 6.68 -0.11 1.39
C ASP A 182 6.64 0.75 2.67
N ILE A 183 7.23 0.24 3.74
CA ILE A 183 7.26 0.90 5.04
C ILE A 183 8.01 2.24 4.99
N ASP A 184 9.04 2.31 4.14
CA ASP A 184 9.89 3.46 3.86
C ASP A 184 9.38 4.33 2.69
N SER A 185 8.09 4.21 2.33
CA SER A 185 7.43 4.97 1.28
C SER A 185 6.18 5.66 1.80
N THR A 186 5.87 6.83 1.27
CA THR A 186 4.76 7.69 1.69
C THR A 186 3.69 7.85 0.62
N GLY A 187 2.60 8.53 0.96
CA GLY A 187 1.62 8.99 -0.02
C GLY A 187 0.39 8.12 -0.16
N LEU A 188 -0.23 8.16 -1.33
CA LEU A 188 -1.56 7.60 -1.58
C LEU A 188 -1.60 6.08 -1.41
N LEU A 189 -2.29 5.63 -0.37
CA LEU A 189 -2.66 4.24 -0.14
C LEU A 189 -4.18 4.11 -0.19
N VAL A 190 -4.67 3.11 -0.90
CA VAL A 190 -6.11 2.83 -1.03
C VAL A 190 -6.46 1.62 -0.17
N LEU A 191 -7.43 1.79 0.71
CA LEU A 191 -8.09 0.68 1.41
C LEU A 191 -9.53 0.57 0.90
N THR A 192 -10.01 -0.64 0.66
CA THR A 192 -11.37 -0.83 0.15
C THR A 192 -12.04 -2.07 0.72
N GLN A 193 -13.34 -2.00 0.88
CA GLN A 193 -14.22 -3.15 1.10
C GLN A 193 -14.70 -3.75 -0.22
N ASP A 194 -14.65 -2.98 -1.33
CA ASP A 194 -15.12 -3.40 -2.63
C ASP A 194 -14.04 -4.16 -3.41
N GLY A 195 -14.22 -5.46 -3.52
CA GLY A 195 -13.29 -6.31 -4.26
C GLY A 195 -13.21 -6.02 -5.76
N ARG A 196 -14.18 -5.31 -6.34
CA ARG A 196 -14.12 -4.84 -7.75
C ARG A 196 -13.10 -3.72 -7.87
N VAL A 197 -13.10 -2.77 -6.93
CA VAL A 197 -12.07 -1.72 -6.84
C VAL A 197 -10.69 -2.35 -6.63
N ALA A 198 -10.58 -3.31 -5.71
CA ALA A 198 -9.31 -4.01 -5.49
C ALA A 198 -8.82 -4.69 -6.77
N ARG A 199 -9.68 -5.39 -7.52
CA ARG A 199 -9.32 -6.04 -8.78
C ARG A 199 -8.86 -5.04 -9.84
N GLN A 200 -9.52 -3.88 -9.94
CA GLN A 200 -9.14 -2.82 -10.87
C GLN A 200 -7.73 -2.29 -10.61
N LEU A 201 -7.32 -2.20 -9.33
CA LEU A 201 -6.05 -1.63 -8.90
C LEU A 201 -4.88 -2.63 -8.90
N ILE A 202 -5.15 -3.90 -8.58
CA ILE A 202 -4.13 -4.94 -8.35
C ILE A 202 -4.42 -6.28 -9.01
N GLY A 203 -5.44 -6.37 -9.88
CA GLY A 203 -5.70 -7.58 -10.67
C GLY A 203 -4.53 -7.89 -11.60
N GLU A 204 -4.41 -9.16 -12.03
CA GLU A 204 -3.35 -9.60 -12.94
C GLU A 204 -3.36 -8.82 -14.26
N ASP A 205 -4.55 -8.43 -14.73
CA ASP A 205 -4.77 -7.66 -15.96
C ASP A 205 -4.83 -6.13 -15.70
N ALA A 206 -4.55 -5.67 -14.46
CA ALA A 206 -4.65 -4.26 -14.13
C ALA A 206 -3.53 -3.46 -14.80
N VAL A 207 -3.92 -2.57 -15.74
CA VAL A 207 -3.01 -1.63 -16.44
C VAL A 207 -3.11 -0.24 -15.82
N MET A 208 -3.19 -0.19 -14.49
CA MET A 208 -3.40 1.06 -13.77
C MET A 208 -2.11 1.85 -13.62
N GLU A 209 -2.08 3.08 -14.13
CA GLU A 209 -0.96 4.00 -13.92
C GLU A 209 -0.80 4.35 -12.44
N LYS A 210 0.44 4.33 -11.97
CA LYS A 210 0.80 4.78 -10.63
C LYS A 210 1.92 5.79 -10.75
N GLU A 211 1.73 6.98 -10.20
CA GLU A 211 2.67 8.08 -10.28
C GLU A 211 3.35 8.34 -8.93
N TYR A 212 4.65 8.53 -8.99
CA TYR A 212 5.51 8.69 -7.83
C TYR A 212 6.42 9.90 -8.00
N LEU A 213 6.65 10.61 -6.91
CA LEU A 213 7.74 11.57 -6.75
C LEU A 213 8.86 10.89 -5.97
N VAL A 214 10.07 10.93 -6.53
CA VAL A 214 11.21 10.13 -6.08
C VAL A 214 12.41 11.05 -5.89
N ARG A 215 12.76 11.36 -4.63
CA ARG A 215 13.98 12.10 -4.31
C ARG A 215 15.17 11.18 -4.33
N VAL A 216 16.23 11.61 -4.98
CA VAL A 216 17.40 10.78 -5.25
C VAL A 216 18.69 11.48 -4.93
N VAL A 217 19.70 10.69 -4.62
CA VAL A 217 21.10 11.10 -4.53
C VAL A 217 21.91 10.27 -5.52
N TYR A 218 22.81 10.90 -6.30
CA TYR A 218 23.65 10.19 -7.24
C TYR A 218 24.92 9.67 -6.55
N THR A 219 25.04 8.36 -6.43
CA THR A 219 26.18 7.70 -5.78
C THR A 219 27.34 7.46 -6.75
N GLY A 220 27.11 7.53 -8.08
CA GLY A 220 28.12 7.32 -9.12
C GLY A 220 29.20 8.39 -9.20
N VAL A 221 29.01 9.58 -8.60
CA VAL A 221 29.99 10.67 -8.55
C VAL A 221 31.03 10.46 -7.42
N LEU A 222 30.76 9.58 -6.47
CA LEU A 222 31.60 9.37 -5.29
C LEU A 222 32.97 8.72 -5.59
N ASN A 223 33.24 8.32 -6.84
CA ASN A 223 34.50 7.68 -7.24
C ASN A 223 35.53 8.62 -7.88
N THR A 224 35.29 9.94 -7.94
CA THR A 224 36.28 10.93 -8.43
C THR A 224 36.87 11.73 -7.28
N ALA A 225 38.15 12.14 -7.39
CA ALA A 225 38.89 12.85 -6.34
C ALA A 225 38.20 14.17 -5.89
N ALA A 226 37.38 14.82 -6.75
CA ALA A 226 36.57 15.97 -6.42
C ALA A 226 35.35 15.61 -5.52
N ALA A 227 34.90 14.34 -5.54
CA ALA A 227 33.79 13.86 -4.76
C ALA A 227 34.18 13.54 -3.31
N THR A 228 35.47 13.43 -2.99
CA THR A 228 35.94 13.09 -1.64
C THR A 228 35.60 14.18 -0.62
N SER A 229 35.61 15.45 -1.01
CA SER A 229 35.19 16.57 -0.16
C SER A 229 33.66 16.66 -0.03
N ALA A 230 32.91 16.36 -1.10
CA ALA A 230 31.47 16.30 -1.09
C ALA A 230 30.97 15.06 -0.31
N ALA A 231 31.66 13.90 -0.45
CA ALA A 231 31.34 12.67 0.29
C ALA A 231 31.53 12.82 1.81
N ALA A 232 32.54 13.55 2.26
CA ALA A 232 32.72 13.84 3.69
C ALA A 232 31.59 14.69 4.25
N THR A 233 31.05 15.61 3.46
CA THR A 233 29.87 16.42 3.83
C THR A 233 28.56 15.63 3.73
N TYR A 234 28.46 14.67 2.79
CA TYR A 234 27.29 13.82 2.56
C TYR A 234 27.28 12.54 3.42
N GLY A 235 28.44 11.96 3.72
CA GLY A 235 28.54 10.70 4.47
C GLY A 235 27.89 10.76 5.85
N GLY A 236 28.04 11.86 6.58
CA GLY A 236 27.38 12.08 7.87
C GLY A 236 25.88 12.33 7.75
N LYS A 237 25.40 12.93 6.66
CA LYS A 237 23.98 13.17 6.41
C LYS A 237 23.25 11.96 5.84
N ILE A 238 23.94 11.03 5.15
CA ILE A 238 23.31 9.85 4.56
C ILE A 238 22.69 8.92 5.61
N GLN A 239 23.26 8.83 6.82
CA GLN A 239 22.64 8.08 7.93
C GLN A 239 21.42 8.80 8.54
N GLN A 240 21.33 10.11 8.43
CA GLN A 240 20.14 10.89 8.82
C GLN A 240 19.08 10.96 7.72
N LEU A 241 19.48 10.78 6.44
CA LEU A 241 18.59 10.84 5.27
C LEU A 241 17.51 9.75 5.20
N SER A 242 17.60 8.71 6.03
CA SER A 242 16.52 7.72 6.20
C SER A 242 15.30 8.26 6.96
N ARG A 243 15.38 9.48 7.49
CA ARG A 243 14.34 10.15 8.29
C ARG A 243 13.89 11.50 7.74
N ILE A 244 14.31 11.85 6.51
CA ILE A 244 13.97 13.14 5.92
C ILE A 244 12.53 13.10 5.44
N ASP A 245 11.70 14.01 5.91
CA ASP A 245 10.41 14.34 5.35
C ASP A 245 10.59 14.86 3.92
N ASP A 246 9.58 14.66 3.06
CA ASP A 246 9.62 14.99 1.64
C ASP A 246 9.95 16.48 1.34
N ASP A 247 9.94 17.33 2.36
CA ASP A 247 10.11 18.79 2.26
C ASP A 247 11.49 19.31 2.72
N ASP A 248 12.40 18.45 3.21
CA ASP A 248 13.73 18.90 3.64
C ASP A 248 14.63 19.26 2.44
N PRO A 249 15.28 20.46 2.43
CA PRO A 249 16.13 20.87 1.33
C PRO A 249 17.43 20.06 1.29
N ILE A 250 17.51 19.12 0.37
CA ILE A 250 18.79 18.49 -0.04
C ILE A 250 19.30 19.28 -1.23
N SER A 251 20.33 20.08 -1.03
CA SER A 251 20.92 20.88 -2.09
C SER A 251 21.96 20.10 -2.89
N ALA A 252 21.53 19.16 -3.72
CA ALA A 252 22.40 18.54 -4.70
C ALA A 252 21.70 18.59 -6.07
N ASP A 253 22.32 19.23 -7.03
CA ASP A 253 21.87 19.20 -8.41
C ASP A 253 22.25 17.85 -9.04
N VAL A 254 21.45 16.82 -8.73
CA VAL A 254 21.64 15.47 -9.28
C VAL A 254 21.36 15.45 -10.77
N GLN A 255 20.40 16.26 -11.22
CA GLN A 255 20.01 16.34 -12.62
C GLN A 255 21.18 16.75 -13.53
N SER A 256 22.00 17.72 -13.11
CA SER A 256 23.11 18.24 -13.93
C SER A 256 24.26 17.24 -14.12
N VAL A 257 24.43 16.31 -13.18
CA VAL A 257 25.52 15.32 -13.17
C VAL A 257 25.07 13.91 -13.56
N PHE A 258 23.77 13.66 -13.66
CA PHE A 258 23.24 12.34 -13.97
C PHE A 258 23.25 12.08 -15.48
N PRO A 259 23.92 11.02 -15.96
CA PRO A 259 24.05 10.72 -17.38
C PRO A 259 22.69 10.50 -18.05
N PRO A 260 22.41 11.14 -19.20
CA PRO A 260 21.14 11.02 -19.91
C PRO A 260 20.86 9.59 -20.41
N GLU A 261 21.89 8.81 -20.74
CA GLU A 261 21.75 7.40 -21.12
C GLU A 261 21.22 6.55 -19.95
N LYS A 262 21.59 6.85 -18.71
CA LYS A 262 21.06 6.17 -17.51
C LYS A 262 19.60 6.55 -17.27
N LEU A 263 19.20 7.79 -17.59
CA LEU A 263 17.79 8.17 -17.53
C LEU A 263 16.96 7.38 -18.56
N GLN A 264 17.52 7.11 -19.75
CA GLN A 264 16.86 6.27 -20.76
C GLN A 264 16.71 4.82 -20.26
N LEU A 265 17.69 4.27 -19.55
CA LEU A 265 17.58 2.94 -18.94
C LEU A 265 16.44 2.88 -17.92
N LEU A 266 16.22 3.93 -17.11
CA LEU A 266 15.06 4.00 -16.19
C LEU A 266 13.73 3.99 -16.94
N ARG A 267 13.68 4.56 -18.15
CA ARG A 267 12.47 4.56 -18.98
C ARG A 267 12.22 3.21 -19.63
N HIS A 268 13.29 2.54 -20.08
CA HIS A 268 13.22 1.22 -20.72
C HIS A 268 14.61 0.54 -20.73
N GLY A 269 14.61 -0.79 -20.59
CA GLY A 269 15.82 -1.60 -20.73
C GLY A 269 16.28 -2.26 -19.44
N LEU A 270 15.70 -1.94 -18.30
CA LEU A 270 16.01 -2.59 -17.02
C LEU A 270 15.22 -3.90 -16.85
N SER A 271 15.78 -4.79 -16.05
CA SER A 271 15.14 -6.04 -15.64
C SER A 271 15.25 -6.23 -14.13
N LEU A 272 14.26 -6.89 -13.53
CA LEU A 272 14.26 -7.30 -12.13
C LEU A 272 13.88 -8.78 -12.04
N ASP A 273 14.67 -9.54 -11.26
CA ASP A 273 14.44 -10.97 -11.04
C ASP A 273 14.38 -11.78 -12.36
N GLY A 274 15.20 -11.40 -13.35
CA GLY A 274 15.26 -12.02 -14.67
C GLY A 274 14.10 -11.65 -15.60
N GLN A 275 13.22 -10.74 -15.20
CA GLN A 275 12.09 -10.28 -16.02
C GLN A 275 12.29 -8.83 -16.46
N ALA A 276 12.18 -8.58 -17.77
CA ALA A 276 12.20 -7.23 -18.31
C ALA A 276 11.06 -6.39 -17.71
N LEU A 277 11.34 -5.13 -17.42
CA LEU A 277 10.37 -4.18 -16.94
C LEU A 277 9.57 -3.57 -18.10
N LYS A 278 8.31 -3.24 -17.83
CA LYS A 278 7.49 -2.46 -18.74
C LYS A 278 8.08 -1.04 -18.89
N HIS A 279 7.76 -0.38 -20.00
CA HIS A 279 8.10 1.02 -20.19
C HIS A 279 7.56 1.87 -19.04
N ALA A 280 8.40 2.79 -18.54
CA ALA A 280 8.05 3.80 -17.56
C ALA A 280 8.22 5.20 -18.12
N LYS A 281 7.36 6.15 -17.73
CA LYS A 281 7.62 7.56 -17.94
C LYS A 281 8.48 8.06 -16.78
N VAL A 282 9.68 8.54 -17.06
CA VAL A 282 10.61 9.06 -16.05
C VAL A 282 11.14 10.41 -16.51
N GLU A 283 10.92 11.42 -15.68
CA GLU A 283 11.26 12.81 -15.97
C GLU A 283 11.79 13.49 -14.71
N TRP A 284 12.71 14.44 -14.87
CA TRP A 284 13.09 15.31 -13.79
C TRP A 284 11.96 16.28 -13.46
N GLN A 285 11.55 16.33 -12.21
CA GLN A 285 10.60 17.29 -11.68
C GLN A 285 11.32 18.55 -11.17
N ASN A 286 12.49 18.34 -10.60
CA ASN A 286 13.43 19.36 -10.15
C ASN A 286 14.84 18.74 -10.07
N PRO A 287 15.91 19.49 -9.70
CA PRO A 287 17.30 18.99 -9.72
C PRO A 287 17.58 17.72 -8.91
N GLU A 288 16.75 17.37 -7.92
CA GLU A 288 16.95 16.21 -7.05
C GLU A 288 15.77 15.20 -7.06
N GLN A 289 14.71 15.50 -7.80
CA GLN A 289 13.50 14.72 -7.77
C GLN A 289 13.07 14.27 -9.17
N LEU A 290 12.84 12.96 -9.30
CA LEU A 290 12.28 12.31 -10.48
C LEU A 290 10.78 12.07 -10.30
N ARG A 291 10.03 12.26 -11.37
CA ARG A 291 8.65 11.81 -11.52
C ARG A 291 8.65 10.49 -12.27
N PHE A 292 8.08 9.45 -11.67
CA PHE A 292 7.89 8.12 -12.27
C PHE A 292 6.42 7.86 -12.52
N VAL A 293 6.05 7.37 -13.71
CA VAL A 293 4.74 6.77 -13.98
C VAL A 293 4.93 5.34 -14.42
N LEU A 294 4.39 4.40 -13.65
CA LEU A 294 4.51 2.96 -13.84
C LEU A 294 3.16 2.33 -14.14
N HIS A 295 3.15 1.30 -15.00
CA HIS A 295 2.00 0.45 -15.32
C HIS A 295 2.05 -0.92 -14.62
N GLU A 296 3.00 -1.13 -13.74
CA GLU A 296 3.24 -2.35 -12.97
C GLU A 296 3.68 -2.03 -11.55
N GLY A 297 3.83 -3.02 -10.69
CA GLY A 297 4.28 -2.80 -9.32
C GLY A 297 4.98 -4.03 -8.76
N LYS A 298 6.28 -4.20 -9.07
CA LYS A 298 7.13 -5.21 -8.44
C LYS A 298 7.61 -4.73 -7.07
N LYS A 299 7.99 -5.67 -6.20
CA LYS A 299 8.51 -5.37 -4.86
C LYS A 299 9.71 -4.42 -4.96
N ARG A 300 9.61 -3.24 -4.31
CA ARG A 300 10.63 -2.18 -4.25
C ARG A 300 11.14 -1.77 -5.65
N GLN A 301 10.27 -1.79 -6.67
CA GLN A 301 10.67 -1.64 -8.09
C GLN A 301 11.47 -0.37 -8.33
N ILE A 302 10.97 0.79 -7.95
CA ILE A 302 11.62 2.08 -8.20
C ILE A 302 13.00 2.14 -7.51
N ARG A 303 13.11 1.70 -6.27
CA ARG A 303 14.39 1.68 -5.53
C ARG A 303 15.43 0.82 -6.25
N ARG A 304 15.03 -0.38 -6.65
CA ARG A 304 15.90 -1.32 -7.38
C ARG A 304 16.28 -0.82 -8.78
N MET A 305 15.37 -0.14 -9.49
CA MET A 305 15.66 0.53 -10.76
C MET A 305 16.70 1.62 -10.57
N CYS A 306 16.52 2.48 -9.58
CA CYS A 306 17.43 3.58 -9.25
C CYS A 306 18.82 3.07 -8.87
N GLU A 307 18.91 2.02 -8.04
CA GLU A 307 20.18 1.38 -7.66
C GLU A 307 20.97 0.88 -8.85
N GLN A 308 20.32 0.29 -9.87
CA GLN A 308 21.00 -0.21 -11.08
C GLN A 308 21.67 0.91 -11.90
N VAL A 309 21.19 2.13 -11.80
CA VAL A 309 21.76 3.28 -12.52
C VAL A 309 22.65 4.16 -11.62
N GLY A 310 22.88 3.76 -10.35
CA GLY A 310 23.71 4.50 -9.40
C GLY A 310 22.99 5.63 -8.68
N LEU A 311 21.66 5.60 -8.61
CA LEU A 311 20.86 6.50 -7.79
C LEU A 311 20.43 5.82 -6.47
N LYS A 312 20.55 6.53 -5.36
CA LYS A 312 19.97 6.12 -4.07
C LYS A 312 18.67 6.91 -3.86
N VAL A 313 17.57 6.20 -3.64
CA VAL A 313 16.28 6.82 -3.32
C VAL A 313 16.26 7.20 -1.84
N VAL A 314 16.09 8.49 -1.55
CA VAL A 314 16.01 9.04 -0.19
C VAL A 314 14.59 9.43 0.19
N GLY A 315 13.70 9.66 -0.76
CA GLY A 315 12.27 9.87 -0.55
C GLY A 315 11.46 9.21 -1.67
N LEU A 316 10.32 8.60 -1.35
CA LEU A 316 9.42 8.01 -2.33
C LEU A 316 7.97 8.26 -1.89
N LYS A 317 7.25 9.03 -2.71
CA LYS A 317 5.85 9.40 -2.45
C LYS A 317 4.97 9.02 -3.62
N ARG A 318 3.95 8.20 -3.41
CA ARG A 318 2.94 7.95 -4.43
C ARG A 318 1.90 9.05 -4.43
N VAL A 319 1.75 9.77 -5.53
CA VAL A 319 0.87 10.94 -5.65
C VAL A 319 -0.38 10.69 -6.47
N ARG A 320 -0.44 9.61 -7.29
CA ARG A 320 -1.59 9.28 -8.12
C ARG A 320 -1.72 7.79 -8.37
N ILE A 321 -2.95 7.31 -8.47
CA ILE A 321 -3.31 5.99 -8.98
C ILE A 321 -4.46 6.17 -9.96
N GLY A 322 -4.28 5.78 -11.23
CA GLY A 322 -5.25 6.06 -12.29
C GLY A 322 -5.57 7.55 -12.38
N ASN A 323 -6.83 7.92 -12.24
CA ASN A 323 -7.28 9.31 -12.23
C ASN A 323 -7.37 9.91 -10.80
N VAL A 324 -7.15 9.10 -9.76
CA VAL A 324 -7.27 9.55 -8.37
C VAL A 324 -5.95 10.12 -7.88
N MET A 325 -5.98 11.39 -7.51
CA MET A 325 -4.83 12.14 -6.99
C MET A 325 -4.81 12.11 -5.46
N LEU A 326 -3.61 12.13 -4.89
CA LEU A 326 -3.43 12.41 -3.46
C LEU A 326 -3.95 13.80 -3.10
N GLY A 327 -3.70 14.78 -3.96
CA GLY A 327 -4.08 16.18 -3.74
C GLY A 327 -3.47 16.76 -2.47
N ASN A 328 -4.27 17.55 -1.76
CA ASN A 328 -3.88 18.23 -0.52
C ASN A 328 -4.16 17.38 0.74
N LEU A 329 -4.44 16.07 0.60
CA LEU A 329 -4.67 15.20 1.76
C LEU A 329 -3.42 15.21 2.67
N PRO A 330 -3.53 15.70 3.94
CA PRO A 330 -2.37 15.80 4.83
C PRO A 330 -1.80 14.43 5.21
N VAL A 331 -0.51 14.38 5.52
CA VAL A 331 0.17 13.16 5.96
C VAL A 331 -0.48 12.61 7.23
N GLY A 332 -0.71 11.30 7.29
CA GLY A 332 -1.38 10.63 8.41
C GLY A 332 -2.89 10.77 8.42
N GLN A 333 -3.48 11.54 7.51
CA GLN A 333 -4.92 11.70 7.38
C GLN A 333 -5.51 10.79 6.30
N TRP A 334 -6.81 10.64 6.36
CA TRP A 334 -7.58 9.86 5.41
C TRP A 334 -8.87 10.56 5.01
N ARG A 335 -9.39 10.19 3.83
CA ARG A 335 -10.70 10.59 3.32
C ARG A 335 -11.38 9.43 2.61
N TYR A 336 -12.66 9.51 2.40
CA TYR A 336 -13.34 8.60 1.48
C TYR A 336 -12.99 8.92 0.01
N LEU A 337 -13.09 7.90 -0.85
CA LEU A 337 -13.15 8.10 -2.30
C LEU A 337 -14.44 8.87 -2.62
N ALA A 338 -14.32 10.01 -3.26
CA ALA A 338 -15.48 10.84 -3.57
C ALA A 338 -16.37 10.17 -4.65
N PRO A 339 -17.69 10.44 -4.67
CA PRO A 339 -18.61 9.80 -5.61
C PRO A 339 -18.30 10.02 -7.09
N HIS A 340 -17.59 11.11 -7.43
CA HIS A 340 -17.19 11.45 -8.80
C HIS A 340 -15.80 10.89 -9.17
N GLU A 341 -15.01 10.44 -8.19
CA GLU A 341 -13.69 9.87 -8.44
C GLU A 341 -13.79 8.43 -8.94
N ARG A 342 -12.99 8.09 -9.93
CA ARG A 342 -12.82 6.75 -10.49
C ARG A 342 -11.33 6.53 -10.75
N PHE A 343 -10.87 5.30 -10.53
CA PHE A 343 -9.50 4.90 -10.86
C PHE A 343 -9.31 4.70 -12.34
#